data_894f6f903d4135f42a3bb6aa22542eb9
#
_entry.id   894f6f903d4135f42a3bb6aa22542eb9
#
_cell.length_a   1.000
_cell.length_b   1.000
_cell.length_c   1.000
_cell.angle_alpha   90.00
_cell.angle_beta   90.00
_cell.angle_gamma   90.00
#
_symmetry.space_group_name_H-M   'P 1'
#
loop_
_entity.id
_entity.type
_entity.pdbx_description
1 polymer ?
#
loop_
_entity_poly.entity_id
_entity_poly.type
_entity_poly.pdbx_seq_one_letter_code
_entity_poly.pdbx_strand_id
1 'polypeptide(L)'
;MTFDEISNRWKESNIGNNTPMPLRTFHQHRAAVEELFGVQIKCDASNGYKYYIANPEVLKNDKTRKWLLNSFNLSNMIIAGHNMKDRILFEDIPHGTEYLQSIIYAMQHSKELAIDYQPFYGHRTSYTIQPYAMKTYNQRWYVLGYIKELDAIRNIALDRLLEMAITEQAFKLPKGFSAEKYYEN
;
A
#
# COMPACT_ATOMS: atom_id res chain seq x y z
N MET A 1 18.77 2.90 19.99
CA MET A 1 19.97 3.11 19.14
C MET A 1 20.40 4.57 19.27
N THR A 2 21.71 4.82 19.32
CA THR A 2 22.23 6.21 19.25
C THR A 2 22.12 6.75 17.82
N PHE A 3 22.32 8.07 17.65
CA PHE A 3 22.36 8.65 16.31
C PHE A 3 23.51 8.06 15.46
N ASP A 4 24.67 7.83 16.06
CA ASP A 4 25.82 7.25 15.34
C ASP A 4 25.54 5.82 14.86
N GLU A 5 24.90 5.00 15.67
CA GLU A 5 24.47 3.66 15.27
C GLU A 5 23.44 3.70 14.11
N ILE A 6 22.51 4.67 14.13
CA ILE A 6 21.54 4.87 13.05
C ILE A 6 22.26 5.34 11.78
N SER A 7 23.17 6.32 11.89
CA SER A 7 23.93 6.85 10.76
C SER A 7 24.84 5.79 10.11
N ASN A 8 25.44 4.91 10.91
CA ASN A 8 26.24 3.80 10.39
C ASN A 8 25.39 2.78 9.63
N ARG A 9 24.24 2.37 10.20
CA ARG A 9 23.30 1.48 9.49
C ARG A 9 22.75 2.11 8.21
N TRP A 10 22.49 3.41 8.23
CA TRP A 10 22.10 4.14 7.02
C TRP A 10 23.19 4.06 5.96
N LYS A 11 24.45 4.36 6.33
CA LYS A 11 25.60 4.28 5.43
C LYS A 11 25.75 2.90 4.78
N GLU A 12 25.55 1.84 5.56
CA GLU A 12 25.64 0.44 5.10
C GLU A 12 24.41 0.02 4.27
N SER A 13 23.32 0.79 4.33
CA SER A 13 22.11 0.49 3.55
C SER A 13 22.24 0.97 2.10
N ASN A 14 21.47 0.36 1.22
CA ASN A 14 21.42 0.78 -0.19
C ASN A 14 20.91 2.21 -0.40
N ILE A 15 20.17 2.74 0.59
CA ILE A 15 19.61 4.09 0.54
C ILE A 15 20.69 5.12 0.89
N GLY A 16 21.60 4.77 1.78
CA GLY A 16 22.68 5.65 2.25
C GLY A 16 23.83 5.85 1.28
N ASN A 17 23.95 5.00 0.28
CA ASN A 17 24.97 5.11 -0.77
C ASN A 17 26.40 5.29 -0.21
N ASN A 18 26.76 4.56 0.85
CA ASN A 18 28.02 4.68 1.60
C ASN A 18 28.27 6.06 2.24
N THR A 19 27.23 6.90 2.35
CA THR A 19 27.36 8.25 2.93
C THR A 19 26.71 8.27 4.32
N PRO A 20 27.37 8.79 5.38
CA PRO A 20 26.75 8.96 6.69
C PRO A 20 25.56 9.91 6.62
N MET A 21 24.54 9.64 7.43
CA MET A 21 23.36 10.50 7.50
C MET A 21 23.68 11.79 8.27
N PRO A 22 23.48 12.99 7.69
CA PRO A 22 23.57 14.24 8.45
C PRO A 22 22.48 14.32 9.51
N LEU A 23 22.76 14.93 10.67
CA LEU A 23 21.79 15.08 11.77
C LEU A 23 20.49 15.78 11.33
N ARG A 24 20.60 16.80 10.47
CA ARG A 24 19.43 17.49 9.90
C ARG A 24 18.54 16.54 9.09
N THR A 25 19.16 15.73 8.25
CA THR A 25 18.46 14.72 7.43
C THR A 25 17.79 13.67 8.32
N PHE A 26 18.47 13.24 9.39
CA PHE A 26 17.88 12.35 10.38
C PHE A 26 16.59 12.93 10.98
N HIS A 27 16.59 14.20 11.41
CA HIS A 27 15.39 14.82 11.97
C HIS A 27 14.26 14.95 10.96
N GLN A 28 14.56 15.24 9.70
CA GLN A 28 13.56 15.26 8.62
C GLN A 28 12.95 13.88 8.38
N HIS A 29 13.78 12.84 8.26
CA HIS A 29 13.32 11.47 8.09
C HIS A 29 12.55 10.97 9.32
N ARG A 30 13.00 11.32 10.53
CA ARG A 30 12.27 11.00 11.76
C ARG A 30 10.85 11.55 11.72
N ALA A 31 10.68 12.83 11.41
CA ALA A 31 9.37 13.45 11.31
C ALA A 31 8.49 12.78 10.24
N ALA A 32 9.04 12.49 9.07
CA ALA A 32 8.31 11.80 8.00
C ALA A 32 7.90 10.37 8.42
N VAL A 33 8.74 9.63 9.13
CA VAL A 33 8.42 8.29 9.65
C VAL A 33 7.33 8.37 10.73
N GLU A 34 7.42 9.36 11.64
CA GLU A 34 6.41 9.61 12.66
C GLU A 34 5.04 9.89 12.04
N GLU A 35 4.99 10.73 11.01
CA GLU A 35 3.77 11.06 10.27
C GLU A 35 3.22 9.86 9.50
N LEU A 36 4.05 9.19 8.69
CA LEU A 36 3.63 8.09 7.82
C LEU A 36 3.13 6.86 8.61
N PHE A 37 3.83 6.52 9.69
CA PHE A 37 3.53 5.31 10.46
C PHE A 37 2.78 5.58 11.77
N GLY A 38 2.50 6.84 12.11
CA GLY A 38 1.83 7.22 13.36
C GLY A 38 2.62 6.83 14.62
N VAL A 39 3.94 6.65 14.49
CA VAL A 39 4.83 6.32 15.60
C VAL A 39 5.38 7.56 16.25
N GLN A 40 5.80 7.43 17.51
CA GLN A 40 6.53 8.47 18.23
C GLN A 40 7.96 8.00 18.49
N ILE A 41 8.93 8.70 17.92
CA ILE A 41 10.36 8.40 18.13
C ILE A 41 10.91 9.38 19.17
N LYS A 42 11.24 8.87 20.35
CA LYS A 42 11.79 9.65 21.45
C LYS A 42 13.28 9.38 21.61
N CYS A 43 13.98 10.37 22.20
CA CYS A 43 15.38 10.26 22.58
C CYS A 43 15.47 10.21 24.11
N ASP A 44 16.14 9.20 24.63
CA ASP A 44 16.42 9.05 26.07
C ASP A 44 17.84 9.58 26.35
N ALA A 45 17.89 10.82 26.86
CA ALA A 45 19.15 11.46 27.23
C ALA A 45 19.83 10.78 28.44
N SER A 46 19.04 10.18 29.34
CA SER A 46 19.56 9.50 30.54
C SER A 46 20.24 8.16 30.21
N ASN A 47 19.90 7.58 29.03
CA ASN A 47 20.43 6.32 28.52
C ASN A 47 21.33 6.51 27.28
N GLY A 48 22.19 7.52 27.31
CA GLY A 48 23.18 7.74 26.25
C GLY A 48 22.57 8.23 24.92
N TYR A 49 21.53 9.07 24.99
CA TYR A 49 20.86 9.65 23.82
C TYR A 49 20.34 8.60 22.82
N LYS A 50 19.77 7.52 23.34
CA LYS A 50 19.20 6.47 22.50
C LYS A 50 17.81 6.83 22.00
N TYR A 51 17.60 6.69 20.71
CA TYR A 51 16.30 6.80 20.07
C TYR A 51 15.55 5.48 20.16
N TYR A 52 14.25 5.56 20.45
CA TYR A 52 13.33 4.42 20.53
C TYR A 52 11.92 4.81 20.11
N ILE A 53 11.12 3.82 19.71
CA ILE A 53 9.70 4.01 19.40
C ILE A 53 8.91 3.91 20.70
N ALA A 54 8.23 5.00 21.09
CA ALA A 54 7.52 5.10 22.36
C ALA A 54 6.15 4.37 22.35
N ASN A 55 5.57 4.16 21.16
CA ASN A 55 4.26 3.52 20.97
C ASN A 55 4.35 2.36 19.95
N PRO A 56 5.14 1.29 20.21
CA PRO A 56 5.37 0.21 19.26
C PRO A 56 4.11 -0.61 18.95
N GLU A 57 3.10 -0.56 19.79
CA GLU A 57 1.81 -1.21 19.61
C GLU A 57 1.06 -0.73 18.36
N VAL A 58 1.27 0.52 17.93
CA VAL A 58 0.68 1.08 16.70
C VAL A 58 1.10 0.28 15.46
N LEU A 59 2.36 -0.17 15.42
CA LEU A 59 2.87 -0.99 14.32
C LEU A 59 2.39 -2.44 14.39
N LYS A 60 2.11 -2.96 15.61
CA LYS A 60 1.68 -4.35 15.80
C LYS A 60 0.22 -4.55 15.43
N ASN A 61 -0.62 -3.57 15.73
CA ASN A 61 -2.08 -3.68 15.62
C ASN A 61 -2.63 -3.24 14.26
N ASP A 62 -1.86 -2.49 13.47
CA ASP A 62 -2.29 -2.02 12.16
C ASP A 62 -1.75 -2.91 11.04
N LYS A 63 -2.64 -3.69 10.44
CA LYS A 63 -2.31 -4.61 9.33
C LYS A 63 -1.72 -3.88 8.12
N THR A 64 -2.22 -2.68 7.82
CA THR A 64 -1.77 -1.87 6.67
C THR A 64 -0.35 -1.35 6.89
N ARG A 65 -0.06 -0.79 8.07
CA ARG A 65 1.29 -0.32 8.43
C ARG A 65 2.30 -1.45 8.46
N LYS A 66 1.91 -2.61 9.01
CA LYS A 66 2.75 -3.81 9.00
C LYS A 66 3.06 -4.28 7.58
N TRP A 67 2.06 -4.27 6.71
CA TRP A 67 2.24 -4.61 5.30
C TRP A 67 3.19 -3.65 4.59
N LEU A 68 3.03 -2.33 4.78
CA LEU A 68 3.93 -1.31 4.23
C LEU A 68 5.38 -1.50 4.68
N LEU A 69 5.61 -1.73 5.97
CA LEU A 69 6.96 -1.99 6.52
C LEU A 69 7.58 -3.25 5.91
N ASN A 70 6.82 -4.32 5.81
CA ASN A 70 7.30 -5.58 5.22
C ASN A 70 7.62 -5.40 3.73
N SER A 71 6.79 -4.69 2.98
CA SER A 71 7.01 -4.40 1.55
C SER A 71 8.27 -3.55 1.34
N PHE A 72 8.47 -2.54 2.19
CA PHE A 72 9.68 -1.71 2.16
C PHE A 72 10.94 -2.51 2.49
N ASN A 73 10.90 -3.36 3.53
CA ASN A 73 12.02 -4.23 3.88
C ASN A 73 12.34 -5.20 2.76
N LEU A 74 11.34 -5.82 2.16
CA LEU A 74 11.51 -6.72 1.03
C LEU A 74 12.15 -6.02 -0.17
N SER A 75 11.66 -4.84 -0.54
CA SER A 75 12.25 -4.02 -1.61
C SER A 75 13.73 -3.73 -1.36
N ASN A 76 14.09 -3.34 -0.13
CA ASN A 76 15.48 -3.07 0.22
C ASN A 76 16.36 -4.33 0.16
N MET A 77 15.86 -5.48 0.60
CA MET A 77 16.58 -6.76 0.50
C MET A 77 16.83 -7.16 -0.96
N ILE A 78 15.85 -6.94 -1.82
CA ILE A 78 15.96 -7.21 -3.27
C ILE A 78 17.00 -6.28 -3.91
N ILE A 79 16.96 -4.99 -3.59
CA ILE A 79 17.94 -4.01 -4.08
C ILE A 79 19.35 -4.36 -3.59
N ALA A 80 19.49 -4.78 -2.31
CA ALA A 80 20.77 -5.25 -1.76
C ALA A 80 21.29 -6.50 -2.48
N GLY A 81 20.39 -7.37 -2.91
CA GLY A 81 20.70 -8.58 -3.67
C GLY A 81 20.98 -8.34 -5.16
N HIS A 82 21.23 -7.09 -5.60
CA HIS A 82 21.44 -6.74 -7.01
C HIS A 82 22.50 -7.62 -7.74
N ASN A 83 23.50 -8.09 -7.01
CA ASN A 83 24.52 -9.01 -7.53
C ASN A 83 24.03 -10.46 -7.69
N MET A 84 22.78 -10.75 -7.32
CA MET A 84 22.16 -12.08 -7.38
C MET A 84 20.96 -12.12 -8.34
N LYS A 85 20.91 -11.24 -9.32
CA LYS A 85 19.80 -11.16 -10.30
C LYS A 85 19.52 -12.48 -11.00
N ASP A 86 20.55 -13.27 -11.28
CA ASP A 86 20.43 -14.57 -11.94
C ASP A 86 19.87 -15.68 -11.02
N ARG A 87 19.73 -15.38 -9.72
CA ARG A 87 19.30 -16.36 -8.70
C ARG A 87 17.98 -15.96 -8.03
N ILE A 88 17.48 -14.74 -8.26
CA ILE A 88 16.21 -14.23 -7.74
C ILE A 88 15.34 -13.94 -8.96
N LEU A 89 14.37 -14.80 -9.20
CA LEU A 89 13.41 -14.64 -10.27
C LEU A 89 12.16 -13.96 -9.73
N PHE A 90 11.71 -12.90 -10.38
CA PHE A 90 10.44 -12.25 -10.11
C PHE A 90 9.47 -12.65 -11.21
N GLU A 91 8.30 -13.15 -10.79
CA GLU A 91 7.20 -13.25 -11.73
C GLU A 91 6.67 -11.85 -12.02
N ASP A 92 6.52 -11.52 -13.28
CA ASP A 92 5.83 -10.31 -13.71
C ASP A 92 4.32 -10.55 -13.57
N ILE A 93 3.81 -10.32 -12.36
CA ILE A 93 2.37 -10.43 -12.09
C ILE A 93 1.76 -9.08 -12.41
N PRO A 94 0.88 -8.99 -13.42
CA PRO A 94 0.16 -7.77 -13.69
C PRO A 94 -0.62 -7.36 -12.43
N HIS A 95 -0.33 -6.19 -11.87
CA HIS A 95 -0.91 -5.77 -10.59
C HIS A 95 -2.11 -4.83 -10.76
N GLY A 96 -2.29 -4.21 -11.93
CA GLY A 96 -3.29 -3.15 -12.14
C GLY A 96 -3.06 -1.95 -11.21
N THR A 97 -1.81 -1.74 -10.78
CA THR A 97 -1.45 -0.69 -9.82
C THR A 97 -1.63 0.71 -10.39
N GLU A 98 -1.62 0.86 -11.70
CA GLU A 98 -1.89 2.09 -12.43
C GLU A 98 -3.29 2.65 -12.15
N TYR A 99 -4.25 1.80 -11.80
CA TYR A 99 -5.63 2.20 -11.48
C TYR A 99 -5.85 2.57 -10.02
N LEU A 100 -4.92 2.23 -9.11
CA LEU A 100 -5.11 2.39 -7.67
C LEU A 100 -5.46 3.82 -7.26
N GLN A 101 -4.71 4.79 -7.76
CA GLN A 101 -4.92 6.21 -7.40
C GLN A 101 -6.31 6.68 -7.80
N SER A 102 -6.75 6.36 -9.01
CA SER A 102 -8.06 6.76 -9.52
C SER A 102 -9.21 6.08 -8.78
N ILE A 103 -9.05 4.80 -8.40
CA ILE A 103 -10.05 4.07 -7.62
C ILE A 103 -10.16 4.66 -6.20
N ILE A 104 -9.02 4.93 -5.54
CA ILE A 104 -9.01 5.56 -4.22
C ILE A 104 -9.69 6.93 -4.28
N TYR A 105 -9.39 7.73 -5.29
CA TYR A 105 -10.05 9.02 -5.49
C TYR A 105 -11.57 8.87 -5.66
N ALA A 106 -12.02 7.93 -6.50
CA ALA A 106 -13.45 7.67 -6.71
C ALA A 106 -14.15 7.23 -5.41
N MET A 107 -13.52 6.38 -4.60
CA MET A 107 -14.03 5.98 -3.29
C MET A 107 -14.14 7.16 -2.33
N GLN A 108 -13.12 8.02 -2.25
CA GLN A 108 -13.11 9.20 -1.39
C GLN A 108 -14.20 10.20 -1.74
N HIS A 109 -14.50 10.34 -3.03
CA HIS A 109 -15.49 11.29 -3.54
C HIS A 109 -16.85 10.65 -3.88
N SER A 110 -17.00 9.36 -3.54
CA SER A 110 -18.23 8.59 -3.81
C SER A 110 -18.65 8.67 -5.29
N LYS A 111 -17.69 8.56 -6.19
CA LYS A 111 -17.91 8.57 -7.65
C LYS A 111 -17.93 7.15 -8.21
N GLU A 112 -18.81 6.94 -9.20
CA GLU A 112 -18.84 5.69 -9.94
C GLU A 112 -17.69 5.61 -10.97
N LEU A 113 -17.33 4.38 -11.33
CA LEU A 113 -16.31 4.09 -12.33
C LEU A 113 -16.96 3.39 -13.53
N ALA A 114 -16.67 3.86 -14.72
CA ALA A 114 -16.90 3.11 -15.95
C ALA A 114 -15.66 2.28 -16.23
N ILE A 115 -15.82 0.99 -16.42
CA ILE A 115 -14.71 0.06 -16.63
C ILE A 115 -14.97 -0.82 -17.84
N ASP A 116 -13.91 -1.12 -18.59
CA ASP A 116 -13.86 -2.18 -19.56
C ASP A 116 -13.05 -3.33 -18.97
N TYR A 117 -13.67 -4.48 -18.86
CA TYR A 117 -13.15 -5.62 -18.14
C TYR A 117 -13.08 -6.87 -19.01
N GLN A 118 -11.94 -7.57 -18.96
CA GLN A 118 -11.73 -8.85 -19.62
C GLN A 118 -11.58 -9.95 -18.57
N PRO A 119 -12.63 -10.74 -18.27
CA PRO A 119 -12.51 -11.86 -17.34
C PRO A 119 -11.59 -12.94 -17.91
N PHE A 120 -11.10 -13.84 -17.04
CA PHE A 120 -10.21 -14.92 -17.48
C PHE A 120 -10.90 -15.84 -18.50
N TYR A 121 -12.18 -16.13 -18.25
CA TYR A 121 -13.05 -16.83 -19.18
C TYR A 121 -14.20 -15.88 -19.56
N GLY A 122 -14.29 -15.54 -20.83
CA GLY A 122 -15.38 -14.69 -21.32
C GLY A 122 -14.92 -13.59 -22.26
N HIS A 123 -15.85 -12.71 -22.59
CA HIS A 123 -15.64 -11.60 -23.52
C HIS A 123 -15.41 -10.29 -22.77
N ARG A 124 -14.74 -9.35 -23.43
CA ARG A 124 -14.63 -7.95 -22.97
C ARG A 124 -16.05 -7.42 -22.72
N THR A 125 -16.26 -6.84 -21.56
CA THR A 125 -17.56 -6.30 -21.13
C THR A 125 -17.35 -4.99 -20.40
N SER A 126 -18.18 -4.00 -20.70
CA SER A 126 -18.18 -2.72 -20.01
C SER A 126 -19.15 -2.75 -18.84
N TYR A 127 -18.73 -2.21 -17.71
CA TYR A 127 -19.52 -2.13 -16.48
C TYR A 127 -19.43 -0.75 -15.85
N THR A 128 -20.48 -0.42 -15.09
CA THR A 128 -20.50 0.72 -14.17
C THR A 128 -20.43 0.19 -12.74
N ILE A 129 -19.34 0.49 -12.04
CA ILE A 129 -19.10 0.01 -10.68
C ILE A 129 -19.15 1.15 -9.67
N GLN A 130 -19.81 0.92 -8.54
CA GLN A 130 -19.72 1.73 -7.33
C GLN A 130 -18.63 1.12 -6.43
N PRO A 131 -17.44 1.71 -6.33
CA PRO A 131 -16.32 1.10 -5.61
C PRO A 131 -16.52 1.22 -4.10
N TYR A 132 -16.69 0.09 -3.41
CA TYR A 132 -16.94 0.03 -1.97
C TYR A 132 -15.68 -0.21 -1.14
N ALA A 133 -14.79 -1.08 -1.62
CA ALA A 133 -13.55 -1.43 -0.91
C ALA A 133 -12.49 -1.93 -1.87
N MET A 134 -11.25 -1.92 -1.40
CA MET A 134 -10.11 -2.53 -2.10
C MET A 134 -9.49 -3.62 -1.24
N LYS A 135 -8.98 -4.66 -1.89
CA LYS A 135 -8.31 -5.79 -1.22
C LYS A 135 -7.13 -6.28 -2.04
N THR A 136 -6.06 -6.65 -1.35
CA THR A 136 -4.98 -7.46 -1.94
C THR A 136 -5.20 -8.93 -1.59
N TYR A 137 -5.06 -9.81 -2.57
CA TYR A 137 -5.07 -11.25 -2.39
C TYR A 137 -4.18 -11.93 -3.43
N ASN A 138 -3.32 -12.84 -3.00
CA ASN A 138 -2.36 -13.52 -3.87
C ASN A 138 -1.59 -12.54 -4.80
N GLN A 139 -1.05 -11.48 -4.21
CA GLN A 139 -0.27 -10.42 -4.89
C GLN A 139 -1.05 -9.63 -5.96
N ARG A 140 -2.38 -9.75 -6.03
CA ARG A 140 -3.23 -9.02 -6.96
C ARG A 140 -4.14 -8.05 -6.20
N TRP A 141 -4.46 -6.95 -6.84
CA TRP A 141 -5.43 -5.98 -6.34
C TRP A 141 -6.83 -6.27 -6.89
N TYR A 142 -7.79 -6.09 -6.02
CA TYR A 142 -9.21 -6.21 -6.35
C TYR A 142 -9.96 -5.00 -5.83
N VAL A 143 -10.93 -4.51 -6.61
CA VAL A 143 -11.96 -3.60 -6.14
C VAL A 143 -13.27 -4.37 -5.93
N LEU A 144 -13.80 -4.26 -4.73
CA LEU A 144 -15.14 -4.76 -4.40
C LEU A 144 -16.11 -3.62 -4.65
N GLY A 145 -17.17 -3.87 -5.41
CA GLY A 145 -18.18 -2.86 -5.68
C GLY A 145 -19.46 -3.43 -6.24
N TYR A 146 -20.50 -2.63 -6.21
CA TYR A 146 -21.77 -2.94 -6.83
C TYR A 146 -21.68 -2.64 -8.32
N ILE A 147 -22.03 -3.62 -9.14
CA ILE A 147 -22.05 -3.53 -10.60
C ILE A 147 -23.51 -3.37 -11.04
N LYS A 148 -23.83 -2.24 -11.67
CA LYS A 148 -25.20 -1.91 -12.07
C LYS A 148 -25.78 -2.92 -13.05
N GLU A 149 -25.02 -3.30 -14.05
CA GLU A 149 -25.44 -4.19 -15.14
C GLU A 149 -25.70 -5.63 -14.65
N LEU A 150 -25.13 -5.99 -13.50
CA LEU A 150 -25.29 -7.31 -12.90
C LEU A 150 -26.24 -7.31 -11.67
N ASP A 151 -26.65 -6.13 -11.22
CA ASP A 151 -27.41 -5.94 -9.97
C ASP A 151 -26.80 -6.69 -8.80
N ALA A 152 -25.46 -6.64 -8.67
CA ALA A 152 -24.75 -7.44 -7.70
C ALA A 152 -23.40 -6.84 -7.28
N ILE A 153 -22.99 -7.14 -6.03
CA ILE A 153 -21.65 -6.84 -5.56
C ILE A 153 -20.68 -7.90 -6.09
N ARG A 154 -19.58 -7.46 -6.69
CA ARG A 154 -18.55 -8.32 -7.27
C ARG A 154 -17.16 -7.83 -6.94
N ASN A 155 -16.21 -8.76 -6.95
CA ASN A 155 -14.78 -8.47 -6.94
C ASN A 155 -14.25 -8.38 -8.37
N ILE A 156 -13.68 -7.25 -8.71
CA ILE A 156 -13.03 -6.98 -10.00
C ILE A 156 -11.53 -6.97 -9.80
N ALA A 157 -10.83 -7.85 -10.48
CA ALA A 157 -9.37 -7.90 -10.46
C ALA A 157 -8.80 -6.76 -11.32
N LEU A 158 -7.93 -5.93 -10.75
CA LEU A 158 -7.42 -4.73 -11.42
C LEU A 158 -6.52 -5.07 -12.61
N ASP A 159 -5.79 -6.18 -12.55
CA ASP A 159 -4.94 -6.68 -13.63
C ASP A 159 -5.72 -7.11 -14.89
N ARG A 160 -7.05 -7.10 -14.82
CA ARG A 160 -7.95 -7.44 -15.93
C ARG A 160 -8.77 -6.25 -16.42
N LEU A 161 -8.52 -5.07 -15.89
CA LEU A 161 -9.06 -3.83 -16.44
C LEU A 161 -8.32 -3.50 -17.72
N LEU A 162 -9.05 -3.20 -18.77
CA LEU A 162 -8.50 -2.73 -20.05
C LEU A 162 -8.53 -1.20 -20.08
N GLU A 163 -9.64 -0.62 -19.62
CA GLU A 163 -9.85 0.83 -19.56
C GLU A 163 -10.67 1.16 -18.31
N MET A 164 -10.46 2.34 -17.76
CA MET A 164 -11.23 2.83 -16.61
C MET A 164 -11.33 4.36 -16.66
N ALA A 165 -12.51 4.88 -16.38
CA ALA A 165 -12.77 6.31 -16.23
C ALA A 165 -13.63 6.58 -14.99
N ILE A 166 -13.34 7.68 -14.29
CA ILE A 166 -14.18 8.18 -13.20
C ILE A 166 -15.35 8.91 -13.84
N THR A 167 -16.57 8.57 -13.44
CA THR A 167 -17.77 9.24 -13.94
C THR A 167 -18.17 10.43 -13.08
N GLU A 168 -19.07 11.28 -13.59
CA GLU A 168 -19.66 12.36 -12.80
C GLU A 168 -20.74 11.86 -11.84
N GLN A 169 -21.21 10.65 -12.01
CA GLN A 169 -22.26 10.06 -11.17
C GLN A 169 -21.76 9.77 -9.78
N ALA A 170 -22.56 10.16 -8.79
CA ALA A 170 -22.27 9.86 -7.39
C ALA A 170 -23.09 8.66 -6.91
N PHE A 171 -22.55 7.91 -5.96
CA PHE A 171 -23.25 6.83 -5.28
C PHE A 171 -23.24 7.04 -3.76
N LYS A 172 -24.04 6.26 -3.05
CA LYS A 172 -24.02 6.20 -1.59
C LYS A 172 -23.61 4.81 -1.14
N LEU A 173 -22.58 4.74 -0.31
CA LEU A 173 -22.21 3.48 0.32
C LEU A 173 -23.39 2.95 1.16
N PRO A 174 -23.76 1.67 1.04
CA PRO A 174 -24.85 1.12 1.83
C PRO A 174 -24.60 1.29 3.34
N LYS A 175 -25.65 1.67 4.07
CA LYS A 175 -25.55 1.83 5.53
C LYS A 175 -25.09 0.52 6.19
N GLY A 176 -24.06 0.62 7.03
CA GLY A 176 -23.51 -0.55 7.74
C GLY A 176 -22.64 -1.47 6.88
N PHE A 177 -22.30 -1.08 5.65
CA PHE A 177 -21.34 -1.84 4.86
C PHE A 177 -19.99 -1.95 5.58
N SER A 178 -19.46 -3.17 5.66
CA SER A 178 -18.13 -3.47 6.16
C SER A 178 -17.46 -4.46 5.22
N ALA A 179 -16.31 -4.08 4.67
CA ALA A 179 -15.53 -4.96 3.83
C ALA A 179 -15.06 -6.23 4.58
N GLU A 180 -14.70 -6.10 5.87
CA GLU A 180 -14.31 -7.25 6.69
C GLU A 180 -15.43 -8.26 6.78
N LYS A 181 -16.64 -7.84 7.18
CA LYS A 181 -17.80 -8.73 7.25
C LYS A 181 -18.17 -9.37 5.92
N TYR A 182 -17.99 -8.66 4.80
CA TYR A 182 -18.26 -9.21 3.47
C TYR A 182 -17.33 -10.39 3.13
N TYR A 183 -16.08 -10.34 3.57
CA TYR A 183 -15.08 -11.37 3.27
C TYR A 183 -14.98 -12.47 4.34
N GLU A 184 -15.67 -12.33 5.48
CA GLU A 184 -15.78 -13.37 6.52
C GLU A 184 -16.84 -14.43 6.21
N ASN A 185 -17.79 -14.12 5.30
CA ASN A 185 -18.82 -15.05 4.81
C ASN A 185 -18.37 -15.71 3.51
#